data_5d7ec7117c50d14ef85e5ae1ca2fa3de
#
_entry.id   5d7ec7117c50d14ef85e5ae1ca2fa3de
#
_cell.length_a   1.000
_cell.length_b   1.000
_cell.length_c   1.000
_cell.angle_alpha   90.00
_cell.angle_beta   90.00
_cell.angle_gamma   90.00
#
_symmetry.space_group_name_H-M   'P 1'
#
loop_
_entity.id
_entity.type
_entity.pdbx_description
1 polymer ?
#
loop_
_entity_poly.entity_id
_entity_poly.type
_entity_poly.pdbx_seq_one_letter_code
_entity_poly.pdbx_strand_id
1 'polypeptide(L)'
;MIKLKPAPILNLGAPGSGKTTALVTILADPDLKLIYLSTDPNGEQSLLHALTEVYKIPEAQWKNRIFAHTVEPGAADWDTLLQVSETISLKNYQGLAQESGIEKAGFRQYIELINVCKNFTCSWTGTRLGDLTFVPPGHVLAFDGLSGLSTMARDLSIGAKPSLHEGEWNVAMNTVERF
;
A
#
# COMPACT_ATOMS: atom_id res chain seq x y z
N MET A 1 -20.48 16.39 24.44
CA MET A 1 -19.96 15.91 23.14
C MET A 1 -19.44 14.49 23.36
N ILE A 2 -20.06 13.48 22.79
CA ILE A 2 -19.61 12.08 22.88
C ILE A 2 -18.38 11.94 22.00
N LYS A 3 -17.21 11.70 22.61
CA LYS A 3 -16.01 11.36 21.84
C LYS A 3 -16.15 9.90 21.41
N LEU A 4 -16.51 9.68 20.17
CA LEU A 4 -16.43 8.35 19.57
C LEU A 4 -14.96 7.95 19.45
N LYS A 5 -14.64 6.74 19.89
CA LYS A 5 -13.31 6.18 19.63
C LYS A 5 -13.18 5.88 18.14
N PRO A 6 -11.99 6.07 17.54
CA PRO A 6 -11.75 5.61 16.19
C PRO A 6 -12.10 4.11 16.10
N ALA A 7 -12.89 3.74 15.11
CA ALA A 7 -13.23 2.34 14.85
C ALA A 7 -12.55 1.91 13.53
N PRO A 8 -11.79 0.81 13.51
CA PRO A 8 -11.30 0.25 12.27
C PRO A 8 -12.48 -0.33 11.48
N ILE A 9 -12.52 -0.06 10.19
CA ILE A 9 -13.51 -0.61 9.25
C ILE A 9 -12.76 -1.43 8.22
N LEU A 10 -13.09 -2.71 8.10
CA LEU A 10 -12.55 -3.58 7.06
C LEU A 10 -13.58 -3.71 5.93
N ASN A 11 -13.21 -3.22 4.74
CA ASN A 11 -14.02 -3.31 3.54
C ASN A 11 -13.50 -4.43 2.64
N LEU A 12 -14.23 -5.52 2.53
CA LEU A 12 -13.88 -6.68 1.73
C LEU A 12 -14.75 -6.77 0.47
N GLY A 13 -14.15 -7.22 -0.61
CA GLY A 13 -14.87 -7.45 -1.87
C GLY A 13 -13.93 -7.86 -3.00
N ALA A 14 -14.48 -8.45 -4.04
CA ALA A 14 -13.75 -8.83 -5.25
C ALA A 14 -13.11 -7.59 -5.93
N PRO A 15 -12.09 -7.76 -6.76
CA PRO A 15 -11.62 -6.70 -7.65
C PRO A 15 -12.79 -6.08 -8.44
N GLY A 16 -12.82 -4.76 -8.58
CA GLY A 16 -13.89 -4.04 -9.28
C GLY A 16 -15.22 -3.90 -8.52
N SER A 17 -15.31 -4.35 -7.26
CA SER A 17 -16.55 -4.23 -6.46
C SER A 17 -16.84 -2.82 -5.93
N GLY A 18 -16.03 -1.82 -6.27
CA GLY A 18 -16.26 -0.43 -5.88
C GLY A 18 -15.73 -0.06 -4.49
N LYS A 19 -14.82 -0.82 -3.90
CA LYS A 19 -14.24 -0.51 -2.57
C LYS A 19 -13.61 0.88 -2.52
N THR A 20 -12.73 1.19 -3.46
CA THR A 20 -12.09 2.51 -3.58
C THR A 20 -13.12 3.60 -3.88
N THR A 21 -14.12 3.29 -4.74
CA THR A 21 -15.23 4.20 -5.06
C THR A 21 -16.02 4.56 -3.81
N ALA A 22 -16.27 3.62 -2.91
CA ALA A 22 -16.99 3.84 -1.66
C ALA A 22 -16.28 4.82 -0.73
N LEU A 23 -14.95 4.95 -0.78
CA LEU A 23 -14.20 5.91 0.04
C LEU A 23 -14.57 7.37 -0.26
N VAL A 24 -15.01 7.65 -1.48
CA VAL A 24 -15.43 9.01 -1.87
C VAL A 24 -16.65 9.49 -1.06
N THR A 25 -17.47 8.58 -0.56
CA THR A 25 -18.64 8.93 0.28
C THR A 25 -18.25 9.63 1.58
N ILE A 26 -17.00 9.55 2.04
CA ILE A 26 -16.47 10.30 3.18
C ILE A 26 -16.62 11.82 2.95
N LEU A 27 -16.55 12.28 1.70
CA LEU A 27 -16.70 13.69 1.35
C LEU A 27 -18.11 14.23 1.49
N ALA A 28 -19.11 13.37 1.73
CA ALA A 28 -20.48 13.80 2.03
C ALA A 28 -20.55 14.61 3.34
N ASP A 29 -19.64 14.33 4.29
CA ASP A 29 -19.44 15.17 5.47
C ASP A 29 -18.39 16.25 5.15
N PRO A 30 -18.76 17.57 5.19
CA PRO A 30 -17.84 18.64 4.83
C PRO A 30 -16.65 18.78 5.78
N ASP A 31 -16.76 18.30 7.01
CA ASP A 31 -15.73 18.41 8.04
C ASP A 31 -14.69 17.26 7.97
N LEU A 32 -14.99 16.22 7.19
CA LEU A 32 -14.09 15.08 7.05
C LEU A 32 -13.10 15.26 5.89
N LYS A 33 -11.92 14.76 6.09
CA LYS A 33 -10.84 14.66 5.11
C LYS A 33 -10.38 13.22 4.99
N LEU A 34 -9.91 12.82 3.80
CA LEU A 34 -9.42 11.49 3.52
C LEU A 34 -7.90 11.50 3.35
N ILE A 35 -7.21 10.71 4.13
CA ILE A 35 -5.82 10.31 3.88
C ILE A 35 -5.90 8.94 3.21
N TYR A 36 -5.49 8.85 1.97
CA TYR A 36 -5.57 7.64 1.17
C TYR A 36 -4.16 7.12 0.90
N LEU A 37 -3.82 5.99 1.49
CA LEU A 37 -2.57 5.29 1.27
C LEU A 37 -2.87 3.99 0.52
N SER A 38 -2.28 3.83 -0.65
CA SER A 38 -2.52 2.66 -1.49
C SER A 38 -1.25 1.87 -1.76
N THR A 39 -1.40 0.57 -1.88
CA THR A 39 -0.41 -0.34 -2.47
C THR A 39 -0.90 -0.95 -3.78
N ASP A 40 -2.03 -0.46 -4.31
CA ASP A 40 -2.51 -0.81 -5.64
C ASP A 40 -1.95 0.20 -6.65
N PRO A 41 -1.23 -0.22 -7.71
CA PRO A 41 -0.68 0.68 -8.74
C PRO A 41 -1.72 1.59 -9.38
N ASN A 42 -2.97 1.16 -9.47
CA ASN A 42 -4.06 1.95 -10.01
C ASN A 42 -4.94 2.62 -8.93
N GLY A 43 -4.53 2.59 -7.67
CA GLY A 43 -5.32 3.07 -6.56
C GLY A 43 -5.71 4.54 -6.68
N GLU A 44 -4.74 5.42 -6.92
CA GLU A 44 -4.99 6.86 -7.09
C GLU A 44 -5.83 7.16 -8.34
N GLN A 45 -5.61 6.45 -9.44
CA GLN A 45 -6.40 6.61 -10.67
C GLN A 45 -7.85 6.18 -10.44
N SER A 46 -8.06 5.08 -9.73
CA SER A 46 -9.39 4.59 -9.37
C SER A 46 -10.13 5.58 -8.47
N LEU A 47 -9.42 6.17 -7.50
CA LEU A 47 -9.98 7.19 -6.62
C LEU A 47 -10.33 8.45 -7.43
N LEU A 48 -9.45 8.92 -8.30
CA LEU A 48 -9.69 10.08 -9.15
C LEU A 48 -10.88 9.84 -10.09
N HIS A 49 -10.95 8.68 -10.73
CA HIS A 49 -12.10 8.29 -11.56
C HIS A 49 -13.42 8.31 -10.76
N ALA A 50 -13.40 7.79 -9.54
CA ALA A 50 -14.57 7.82 -8.68
C ALA A 50 -15.03 9.26 -8.39
N LEU A 51 -14.10 10.18 -8.14
CA LEU A 51 -14.39 11.58 -7.87
C LEU A 51 -14.98 12.30 -9.09
N THR A 52 -14.33 12.12 -10.27
CA THR A 52 -14.64 12.92 -11.47
C THR A 52 -15.77 12.32 -12.31
N GLU A 53 -15.79 11.01 -12.50
CA GLU A 53 -16.70 10.34 -13.42
C GLU A 53 -17.93 9.73 -12.73
N VAL A 54 -17.73 9.11 -11.55
CA VAL A 54 -18.83 8.43 -10.86
C VAL A 54 -19.65 9.44 -10.05
N TYR A 55 -19.01 10.16 -9.14
CA TYR A 55 -19.69 11.12 -8.24
C TYR A 55 -19.73 12.55 -8.79
N LYS A 56 -18.91 12.85 -9.80
CA LYS A 56 -18.85 14.18 -10.48
C LYS A 56 -18.66 15.32 -9.50
N ILE A 57 -17.81 15.14 -8.50
CA ILE A 57 -17.52 16.14 -7.48
C ILE A 57 -16.54 17.17 -8.05
N PRO A 58 -16.86 18.46 -8.04
CA PRO A 58 -15.97 19.53 -8.50
C PRO A 58 -14.63 19.48 -7.76
N GLU A 59 -13.52 19.72 -8.48
CA GLU A 59 -12.16 19.69 -7.92
C GLU A 59 -12.00 20.57 -6.67
N ALA A 60 -12.63 21.74 -6.66
CA ALA A 60 -12.58 22.66 -5.53
C ALA A 60 -13.13 22.06 -4.21
N GLN A 61 -13.97 21.03 -4.28
CA GLN A 61 -14.57 20.37 -3.11
C GLN A 61 -13.71 19.28 -2.52
N TRP A 62 -12.79 18.68 -3.28
CA TRP A 62 -11.99 17.56 -2.80
C TRP A 62 -10.48 17.82 -2.77
N LYS A 63 -9.95 18.75 -3.57
CA LYS A 63 -8.49 18.99 -3.72
C LYS A 63 -7.75 19.23 -2.39
N ASN A 64 -8.39 19.90 -1.43
CA ASN A 64 -7.82 20.18 -0.11
C ASN A 64 -8.35 19.24 0.99
N ARG A 65 -9.08 18.21 0.59
CA ARG A 65 -9.71 17.26 1.51
C ARG A 65 -9.25 15.81 1.30
N ILE A 66 -8.61 15.52 0.17
CA ILE A 66 -8.03 14.22 -0.13
C ILE A 66 -6.52 14.36 -0.23
N PHE A 67 -5.83 13.53 0.53
CA PHE A 67 -4.38 13.43 0.54
C PHE A 67 -4.02 12.00 0.16
N ALA A 68 -3.65 11.79 -1.11
CA ALA A 68 -3.36 10.47 -1.65
C ALA A 68 -1.84 10.24 -1.74
N HIS A 69 -1.44 8.98 -1.56
CA HIS A 69 -0.09 8.49 -1.84
C HIS A 69 -0.15 7.00 -2.13
N THR A 70 0.55 6.58 -3.18
CA THR A 70 0.67 5.15 -3.55
C THR A 70 2.11 4.71 -3.42
N VAL A 71 2.32 3.57 -2.75
CA VAL A 71 3.58 2.83 -2.75
C VAL A 71 3.33 1.53 -3.47
N GLU A 72 3.86 1.41 -4.67
CA GLU A 72 3.62 0.22 -5.49
C GLU A 72 4.45 -0.97 -4.97
N PRO A 73 3.86 -2.17 -4.89
CA PRO A 73 4.63 -3.40 -4.76
C PRO A 73 5.41 -3.59 -6.06
N GLY A 74 6.51 -2.87 -6.19
CA GLY A 74 7.29 -2.84 -7.41
C GLY A 74 7.94 -4.18 -7.69
N ALA A 75 7.94 -4.58 -8.95
CA ALA A 75 8.99 -5.46 -9.44
C ALA A 75 10.33 -4.75 -9.23
N ALA A 76 11.34 -5.50 -8.80
CA ALA A 76 12.71 -5.07 -8.95
C ALA A 76 12.93 -4.54 -10.38
N ASP A 77 13.86 -3.60 -10.57
CA ASP A 77 14.23 -3.13 -11.89
C ASP A 77 14.60 -4.29 -12.83
N TRP A 78 14.64 -4.01 -14.11
CA TRP A 78 14.93 -5.04 -15.13
C TRP A 78 16.24 -5.77 -14.90
N ASP A 79 17.26 -5.10 -14.37
CA ASP A 79 18.57 -5.71 -14.10
C ASP A 79 18.47 -6.72 -12.95
N THR A 80 17.75 -6.37 -11.88
CA THR A 80 17.47 -7.30 -10.78
C THR A 80 16.64 -8.50 -11.26
N LEU A 81 15.61 -8.28 -12.10
CA LEU A 81 14.81 -9.38 -12.66
C LEU A 81 15.63 -10.29 -13.57
N LEU A 82 16.54 -9.72 -14.38
CA LEU A 82 17.44 -10.48 -15.25
C LEU A 82 18.38 -11.34 -14.41
N GLN A 83 19.03 -10.75 -13.41
CA GLN A 83 19.93 -11.45 -12.49
C GLN A 83 19.24 -12.60 -11.74
N VAL A 84 18.01 -12.36 -11.27
CA VAL A 84 17.15 -13.38 -10.64
C VAL A 84 16.87 -14.52 -11.63
N SER A 85 16.47 -14.18 -12.85
CA SER A 85 16.13 -15.15 -13.90
C SER A 85 17.35 -16.00 -14.29
N GLU A 86 18.51 -15.39 -14.42
CA GLU A 86 19.78 -16.10 -14.69
C GLU A 86 20.13 -17.05 -13.54
N THR A 87 20.02 -16.58 -12.30
CA THR A 87 20.28 -17.40 -11.12
C THR A 87 19.33 -18.60 -11.04
N ILE A 88 18.04 -18.42 -11.31
CA ILE A 88 17.04 -19.48 -11.34
C ILE A 88 17.36 -20.48 -12.46
N SER A 89 17.78 -20.02 -13.64
CA SER A 89 18.08 -20.88 -14.79
C SER A 89 19.33 -21.74 -14.59
N LEU A 90 20.28 -21.29 -13.76
CA LEU A 90 21.55 -21.98 -13.52
C LEU A 90 21.51 -22.99 -12.36
N LYS A 91 20.46 -22.99 -11.55
CA LYS A 91 20.39 -23.81 -10.33
C LYS A 91 19.24 -24.83 -10.38
N ASN A 92 19.49 -26.00 -9.80
CA ASN A 92 18.41 -26.94 -9.57
C ASN A 92 17.50 -26.45 -8.42
N TYR A 93 16.26 -26.89 -8.42
CA TYR A 93 15.22 -26.44 -7.47
C TYR A 93 15.63 -26.59 -5.98
N GLN A 94 16.40 -27.63 -5.64
CA GLN A 94 16.86 -27.85 -4.27
C GLN A 94 17.93 -26.85 -3.83
N GLY A 95 18.80 -26.43 -4.74
CA GLY A 95 19.79 -25.38 -4.47
C GLY A 95 19.16 -24.01 -4.23
N LEU A 96 18.09 -23.68 -4.97
CA LEU A 96 17.37 -22.43 -4.82
C LEU A 96 16.67 -22.30 -3.46
N ALA A 97 16.18 -23.40 -2.90
CA ALA A 97 15.50 -23.41 -1.61
C ALA A 97 16.44 -23.11 -0.42
N GLN A 98 17.74 -23.38 -0.57
CA GLN A 98 18.74 -23.20 0.49
C GLN A 98 19.47 -21.86 0.45
N GLU A 99 19.30 -21.05 -0.60
CA GLU A 99 19.98 -19.77 -0.67
C GLU A 99 19.32 -18.68 0.20
N SER A 100 20.17 -18.02 0.97
CA SER A 100 19.82 -16.76 1.60
C SER A 100 19.68 -15.69 0.49
N GLY A 101 18.44 -15.33 0.22
CA GLY A 101 17.97 -14.30 -0.71
C GLY A 101 18.98 -13.65 -1.64
N ILE A 102 18.71 -13.78 -2.91
CA ILE A 102 19.21 -12.92 -3.97
C ILE A 102 18.93 -11.47 -3.55
N GLU A 103 19.87 -10.62 -3.79
CA GLU A 103 19.96 -9.22 -3.34
C GLU A 103 18.62 -8.56 -2.92
N LYS A 104 18.42 -8.46 -1.61
CA LYS A 104 17.18 -7.90 -1.03
C LYS A 104 17.00 -6.42 -1.29
N ALA A 105 17.99 -5.75 -1.86
CA ALA A 105 17.97 -4.30 -2.09
C ALA A 105 16.82 -3.87 -3.01
N GLY A 106 16.49 -4.67 -4.02
CA GLY A 106 15.36 -4.43 -4.93
C GLY A 106 13.97 -4.70 -4.33
N PHE A 107 13.89 -5.26 -3.11
CA PHE A 107 12.63 -5.65 -2.47
C PHE A 107 12.36 -4.84 -1.19
N ARG A 108 12.59 -3.54 -1.24
CA ARG A 108 12.50 -2.66 -0.07
C ARG A 108 11.21 -1.84 0.00
N GLN A 109 10.23 -2.13 -0.83
CA GLN A 109 8.98 -1.37 -0.93
C GLN A 109 8.21 -1.33 0.41
N TYR A 110 8.31 -2.38 1.23
CA TYR A 110 7.75 -2.35 2.56
C TYR A 110 8.41 -1.29 3.46
N ILE A 111 9.73 -1.14 3.37
CA ILE A 111 10.47 -0.10 4.10
C ILE A 111 10.09 1.29 3.60
N GLU A 112 9.91 1.44 2.29
CA GLU A 112 9.42 2.67 1.68
C GLU A 112 8.03 3.02 2.20
N LEU A 113 7.10 2.06 2.25
CA LEU A 113 5.77 2.25 2.80
C LEU A 113 5.82 2.75 4.26
N ILE A 114 6.67 2.15 5.11
CA ILE A 114 6.86 2.61 6.49
C ILE A 114 7.41 4.05 6.53
N ASN A 115 8.35 4.38 5.67
CA ASN A 115 8.90 5.74 5.59
C ASN A 115 7.84 6.74 5.14
N VAL A 116 6.97 6.37 4.19
CA VAL A 116 5.82 7.19 3.80
C VAL A 116 4.87 7.37 4.98
N CYS A 117 4.56 6.32 5.73
CA CYS A 117 3.72 6.44 6.93
C CYS A 117 4.31 7.39 7.99
N LYS A 118 5.62 7.39 8.15
CA LYS A 118 6.31 8.29 9.10
C LYS A 118 6.37 9.74 8.64
N ASN A 119 6.38 9.98 7.33
CA ASN A 119 6.57 11.31 6.73
C ASN A 119 5.63 11.49 5.54
N PHE A 120 4.34 11.27 5.77
CA PHE A 120 3.35 11.30 4.70
C PHE A 120 3.35 12.64 3.97
N THR A 121 3.48 12.54 2.66
CA THR A 121 3.37 13.68 1.74
C THR A 121 2.39 13.29 0.63
N CYS A 122 1.37 14.09 0.42
CA CYS A 122 0.38 13.88 -0.63
C CYS A 122 1.05 13.96 -2.01
N SER A 123 0.87 12.94 -2.85
CA SER A 123 1.40 12.90 -4.23
C SER A 123 0.77 13.97 -5.12
N TRP A 124 -0.51 14.31 -4.89
CA TRP A 124 -1.26 15.24 -5.72
C TRP A 124 -0.93 16.73 -5.45
N THR A 125 -0.68 17.07 -4.20
CA THR A 125 -0.56 18.48 -3.78
C THR A 125 0.78 18.83 -3.16
N GLY A 126 1.62 17.85 -2.84
CA GLY A 126 2.84 18.05 -2.07
C GLY A 126 2.61 18.41 -0.60
N THR A 127 1.37 18.37 -0.12
CA THR A 127 1.04 18.68 1.27
C THR A 127 1.63 17.65 2.20
N ARG A 128 2.37 18.09 3.21
CA ARG A 128 2.96 17.22 4.24
C ARG A 128 2.03 17.12 5.43
N LEU A 129 1.64 15.90 5.80
CA LEU A 129 0.86 15.61 6.99
C LEU A 129 1.73 15.04 8.13
N GLY A 130 2.94 14.55 7.81
CA GLY A 130 3.87 14.00 8.80
C GLY A 130 3.55 12.55 9.17
N ASP A 131 3.65 12.22 10.45
CA ASP A 131 3.54 10.86 10.97
C ASP A 131 2.06 10.43 11.08
N LEU A 132 1.67 9.41 10.33
CA LEU A 132 0.32 8.87 10.30
C LEU A 132 -0.07 8.08 11.57
N THR A 133 0.87 7.82 12.49
CA THR A 133 0.52 7.29 13.82
C THR A 133 -0.44 8.24 14.55
N PHE A 134 -0.38 9.52 14.22
CA PHE A 134 -1.19 10.59 14.81
C PHE A 134 -2.11 11.22 13.76
N VAL A 135 -3.10 10.46 13.31
CA VAL A 135 -4.10 10.99 12.37
C VAL A 135 -4.86 12.15 13.02
N PRO A 136 -4.85 13.36 12.41
CA PRO A 136 -5.50 14.52 13.00
C PRO A 136 -7.03 14.32 13.12
N PRO A 137 -7.69 14.95 14.10
CA PRO A 137 -9.14 14.96 14.18
C PRO A 137 -9.77 15.41 12.86
N GLY A 138 -10.90 14.80 12.49
CA GLY A 138 -11.59 15.09 11.22
C GLY A 138 -10.93 14.44 9.99
N HIS A 139 -9.92 13.60 10.18
CA HIS A 139 -9.33 12.83 9.08
C HIS A 139 -9.70 11.35 9.22
N VAL A 140 -9.95 10.72 8.08
CA VAL A 140 -10.10 9.27 7.94
C VAL A 140 -8.86 8.75 7.21
N LEU A 141 -8.14 7.83 7.82
CA LEU A 141 -7.06 7.12 7.16
C LEU A 141 -7.64 5.87 6.49
N ALA A 142 -7.51 5.79 5.18
CA ALA A 142 -7.85 4.60 4.40
C ALA A 142 -6.58 3.97 3.83
N PHE A 143 -6.42 2.67 4.07
CA PHE A 143 -5.39 1.85 3.46
C PHE A 143 -6.03 0.94 2.42
N ASP A 144 -5.61 1.06 1.15
CA ASP A 144 -6.14 0.28 0.03
C ASP A 144 -5.05 -0.63 -0.55
N GLY A 145 -5.34 -1.93 -0.68
CA GLY A 145 -4.43 -2.90 -1.24
C GLY A 145 -3.72 -3.80 -0.23
N LEU A 146 -4.46 -4.45 0.67
CA LEU A 146 -3.90 -5.40 1.65
C LEU A 146 -3.08 -6.53 0.99
N SER A 147 -3.45 -6.94 -0.23
CA SER A 147 -2.69 -7.90 -1.03
C SER A 147 -1.31 -7.36 -1.43
N GLY A 148 -1.22 -6.09 -1.80
CA GLY A 148 0.05 -5.41 -2.08
C GLY A 148 0.94 -5.35 -0.84
N LEU A 149 0.39 -5.00 0.32
CA LEU A 149 1.09 -5.02 1.60
C LEU A 149 1.67 -6.41 1.91
N SER A 150 0.87 -7.47 1.72
CA SER A 150 1.31 -8.85 1.94
C SER A 150 2.45 -9.24 0.98
N THR A 151 2.38 -8.80 -0.28
CA THR A 151 3.44 -9.00 -1.27
C THR A 151 4.72 -8.30 -0.83
N MET A 152 4.65 -7.02 -0.46
CA MET A 152 5.81 -6.25 0.02
C MET A 152 6.46 -6.88 1.26
N ALA A 153 5.65 -7.35 2.22
CA ALA A 153 6.15 -7.99 3.44
C ALA A 153 6.82 -9.33 3.14
N ARG A 154 6.24 -10.11 2.22
CA ARG A 154 6.83 -11.35 1.72
C ARG A 154 8.17 -11.05 1.04
N ASP A 155 8.22 -10.12 0.11
CA ASP A 155 9.40 -9.82 -0.69
C ASP A 155 10.54 -9.25 0.19
N LEU A 156 10.21 -8.48 1.23
CA LEU A 156 11.18 -8.07 2.25
C LEU A 156 11.79 -9.25 2.99
N SER A 157 11.00 -10.30 3.24
CA SER A 157 11.44 -11.47 4.02
C SER A 157 12.30 -12.44 3.19
N ILE A 158 11.92 -12.65 1.91
CA ILE A 158 12.53 -13.71 1.08
C ILE A 158 13.28 -13.19 -0.15
N GLY A 159 13.06 -11.93 -0.56
CA GLY A 159 13.56 -11.43 -1.85
C GLY A 159 12.96 -12.23 -3.00
N ALA A 160 13.78 -12.60 -3.98
CA ALA A 160 13.36 -13.33 -5.18
C ALA A 160 13.34 -14.86 -5.04
N LYS A 161 13.36 -15.40 -3.83
CA LYS A 161 13.27 -16.86 -3.65
C LYS A 161 11.97 -17.41 -4.25
N PRO A 162 12.02 -18.56 -4.96
CA PRO A 162 10.84 -19.13 -5.59
C PRO A 162 9.89 -19.81 -4.59
N SER A 163 10.33 -20.10 -3.36
CA SER A 163 9.51 -20.73 -2.32
C SER A 163 9.82 -20.17 -0.94
N LEU A 164 8.79 -20.11 -0.11
CA LEU A 164 8.87 -19.74 1.31
C LEU A 164 9.07 -20.98 2.17
N HIS A 165 10.01 -20.91 3.12
CA HIS A 165 9.99 -21.79 4.27
C HIS A 165 8.95 -21.34 5.29
N GLU A 166 8.44 -22.25 6.12
CA GLU A 166 7.45 -21.97 7.15
C GLU A 166 7.88 -20.80 8.06
N GLY A 167 9.15 -20.75 8.46
CA GLY A 167 9.68 -19.66 9.26
C GLY A 167 9.66 -18.29 8.56
N GLU A 168 9.95 -18.24 7.26
CA GLU A 168 9.91 -17.01 6.45
C GLU A 168 8.47 -16.53 6.23
N TRP A 169 7.54 -17.47 6.04
CA TRP A 169 6.11 -17.16 5.99
C TRP A 169 5.62 -16.50 7.27
N ASN A 170 5.98 -17.05 8.42
CA ASN A 170 5.63 -16.50 9.72
C ASN A 170 6.19 -15.07 9.90
N VAL A 171 7.42 -14.80 9.45
CA VAL A 171 8.00 -13.45 9.48
C VAL A 171 7.19 -12.50 8.60
N ALA A 172 6.84 -12.90 7.37
CA ALA A 172 6.05 -12.07 6.47
C ALA A 172 4.67 -11.75 7.05
N MET A 173 3.95 -12.75 7.58
CA MET A 173 2.64 -12.57 8.20
C MET A 173 2.69 -11.67 9.44
N ASN A 174 3.63 -11.91 10.35
CA ASN A 174 3.84 -11.05 11.52
C ASN A 174 4.18 -9.60 11.12
N THR A 175 4.82 -9.39 9.99
CA THR A 175 5.15 -8.06 9.47
C THR A 175 3.88 -7.34 9.01
N VAL A 176 2.95 -8.05 8.36
CA VAL A 176 1.64 -7.50 7.96
C VAL A 176 0.78 -7.18 9.19
N GLU A 177 0.75 -8.08 10.18
CA GLU A 177 -0.07 -7.89 11.41
C GLU A 177 0.37 -6.69 12.25
N ARG A 178 1.63 -6.28 12.15
CA ARG A 178 2.18 -5.13 12.89
C ARG A 178 2.00 -3.80 12.16
N PHE A 179 1.63 -3.83 10.88
CA PHE A 179 1.32 -2.62 10.12
C PHE A 179 -0.06 -2.06 10.51
#